data_13430b393374f2312b343018778d73f9
#
_entry.id   13430b393374f2312b343018778d73f9
#
_cell.length_a   1.000
_cell.length_b   1.000
_cell.length_c   1.000
_cell.angle_alpha   90.00
_cell.angle_beta   90.00
_cell.angle_gamma   90.00
#
_symmetry.space_group_name_H-M   'P 1'
#
loop_
_entity.id
_entity.type
_entity.pdbx_description
1 polymer ?
#
loop_
_entity_poly.entity_id
_entity_poly.type
_entity_poly.pdbx_seq_one_letter_code
_entity_poly.pdbx_strand_id
1 'polypeptide(L)'
;MHMLLMNLAVLVIMCFVFYCLLFKFRDAKFSFLNLFRHKKRTVSTTIAIMLGGVSIFLYGGFIDYSFWILKEQTIRTNIGHVQIYNPKYFETSNKSRSLIADYANLKKEILNDHALSDDISTISGQLEFSGVISQYENVTSSFFSGLGVEPLPSLKLGSFDKVISGSDLSRVKTNEVTLGEGLAGTLNANYGDWLDIMTVNTHGGQGALSLKLRGIFSSGIKDYDDVAMKMPLATAQKLMGTDGVSKVLILLKNDNTDMFIDRLRHFIDEHHLPLIVKSWKDASIFYQQVESLLSGIYFFIKLIVALIVIFMISNAMTMNIIERTREITTLRAIGLQPLHVSRLFLLEGIFIGTLGAIGSLLIGFILAGIINLHGIAMPPSPGQTQGYTAFIKTNNIELIWLTFVLPVLTSSLASILPALRASRLNISDAFKFS
;
A
#
# COMPACT_ATOMS: atom_id res chain seq x y z
N MET A 1 0.43 -5.68 15.84
CA MET A 1 0.49 -4.81 17.03
C MET A 1 -0.38 -3.55 16.86
N HIS A 2 -0.33 -2.82 15.73
CA HIS A 2 -1.19 -1.65 15.48
C HIS A 2 -2.70 -1.97 15.47
N MET A 3 -3.11 -3.05 14.82
CA MET A 3 -4.53 -3.50 14.79
C MET A 3 -5.09 -3.82 16.18
N LEU A 4 -4.29 -4.44 17.04
CA LEU A 4 -4.69 -4.80 18.41
C LEU A 4 -4.88 -3.56 19.29
N LEU A 5 -3.98 -2.57 19.17
CA LEU A 5 -4.07 -1.29 19.89
C LEU A 5 -5.26 -0.45 19.40
N MET A 6 -5.54 -0.46 18.11
CA MET A 6 -6.66 0.25 17.51
C MET A 6 -8.00 -0.37 17.92
N ASN A 7 -8.12 -1.71 17.88
CA ASN A 7 -9.29 -2.43 18.35
C ASN A 7 -9.51 -2.24 19.85
N LEU A 8 -8.45 -2.20 20.65
CA LEU A 8 -8.54 -1.92 22.08
C LEU A 8 -9.03 -0.49 22.36
N ALA A 9 -8.52 0.51 21.61
CA ALA A 9 -8.97 1.89 21.72
C ALA A 9 -10.45 2.05 21.33
N VAL A 10 -10.88 1.38 20.26
CA VAL A 10 -12.28 1.34 19.82
C VAL A 10 -13.17 0.68 20.89
N LEU A 11 -12.72 -0.41 21.47
CA LEU A 11 -13.46 -1.13 22.52
C LEU A 11 -13.59 -0.28 23.78
N VAL A 12 -12.53 0.42 24.18
CA VAL A 12 -12.54 1.34 25.34
C VAL A 12 -13.51 2.49 25.07
N ILE A 13 -13.55 3.06 23.85
CA ILE A 13 -14.47 4.14 23.52
C ILE A 13 -15.90 3.64 23.43
N MET A 14 -16.14 2.52 22.78
CA MET A 14 -17.47 1.88 22.75
C MET A 14 -17.95 1.57 24.17
N CYS A 15 -17.10 1.00 25.03
CA CYS A 15 -17.43 0.78 26.42
C CYS A 15 -17.69 2.07 27.18
N PHE A 16 -16.94 3.14 26.92
CA PHE A 16 -17.12 4.45 27.56
C PHE A 16 -18.42 5.13 27.09
N VAL A 17 -18.70 5.12 25.79
CA VAL A 17 -19.95 5.64 25.20
C VAL A 17 -21.14 4.83 25.69
N PHE A 18 -21.02 3.50 25.72
CA PHE A 18 -22.04 2.58 26.20
C PHE A 18 -22.28 2.72 27.71
N TYR A 19 -21.21 2.90 28.50
CA TYR A 19 -21.28 3.24 29.91
C TYR A 19 -21.99 4.57 30.15
N CYS A 20 -21.69 5.61 29.37
CA CYS A 20 -22.35 6.90 29.44
C CYS A 20 -23.83 6.86 29.02
N LEU A 21 -24.17 6.03 28.03
CA LEU A 21 -25.54 5.81 27.55
C LEU A 21 -26.39 4.98 28.53
N LEU A 22 -25.82 3.94 29.14
CA LEU A 22 -26.56 3.05 30.05
C LEU A 22 -26.81 3.68 31.42
N PHE A 23 -25.87 4.48 31.94
CA PHE A 23 -25.99 4.93 33.35
C PHE A 23 -26.85 6.17 33.57
N LYS A 24 -27.12 7.03 32.54
CA LYS A 24 -28.07 8.16 32.67
C LYS A 24 -28.62 8.61 31.29
N PHE A 25 -29.59 7.87 30.80
CA PHE A 25 -30.33 8.23 29.57
C PHE A 25 -30.89 9.67 29.58
N ARG A 26 -31.23 10.21 30.76
CA ARG A 26 -31.69 11.60 30.94
C ARG A 26 -30.60 12.62 30.60
N ASP A 27 -29.35 12.38 31.00
CA ASP A 27 -28.23 13.31 30.76
C ASP A 27 -27.85 13.33 29.28
N ALA A 28 -27.87 12.16 28.63
CA ALA A 28 -27.64 12.04 27.19
C ALA A 28 -28.73 12.78 26.37
N LYS A 29 -30.01 12.58 26.73
CA LYS A 29 -31.12 13.30 26.08
C LYS A 29 -31.02 14.81 26.27
N PHE A 30 -30.65 15.27 27.47
CA PHE A 30 -30.48 16.69 27.76
C PHE A 30 -29.30 17.28 26.96
N SER A 31 -28.14 16.62 26.93
CA SER A 31 -27.00 17.06 26.15
C SER A 31 -27.27 17.09 24.65
N PHE A 32 -28.00 16.10 24.13
CA PHE A 32 -28.39 16.07 22.71
C PHE A 32 -29.35 17.21 22.35
N LEU A 33 -30.36 17.50 23.17
CA LEU A 33 -31.27 18.62 22.95
C LEU A 33 -30.57 19.98 23.03
N ASN A 34 -29.56 20.11 23.87
CA ASN A 34 -28.76 21.33 23.96
C ASN A 34 -28.00 21.69 22.68
N LEU A 35 -27.61 20.68 21.86
CA LEU A 35 -26.97 20.93 20.56
C LEU A 35 -27.84 21.78 19.63
N PHE A 36 -29.16 21.62 19.70
CA PHE A 36 -30.09 22.36 18.86
C PHE A 36 -30.40 23.76 19.36
N ARG A 37 -30.01 24.10 20.58
CA ARG A 37 -30.25 25.45 21.18
C ARG A 37 -29.32 26.48 20.55
N HIS A 38 -28.05 26.12 20.23
CA HIS A 38 -27.06 26.98 19.62
C HIS A 38 -26.69 26.51 18.20
N LYS A 39 -27.72 26.38 17.32
CA LYS A 39 -27.61 25.76 15.99
C LYS A 39 -26.43 26.24 15.14
N LYS A 40 -26.24 27.58 15.04
CA LYS A 40 -25.18 28.15 14.16
C LYS A 40 -23.80 27.64 14.52
N ARG A 41 -23.45 27.58 15.80
CA ARG A 41 -22.15 27.17 16.27
C ARG A 41 -21.97 25.66 16.21
N THR A 42 -22.98 24.89 16.66
CA THR A 42 -22.94 23.42 16.54
C THR A 42 -22.75 23.00 15.10
N VAL A 43 -23.49 23.60 14.16
CA VAL A 43 -23.34 23.36 12.74
C VAL A 43 -21.93 23.71 12.25
N SER A 44 -21.42 24.89 12.58
CA SER A 44 -20.06 25.29 12.18
C SER A 44 -18.98 24.32 12.69
N THR A 45 -19.06 23.92 13.96
CA THR A 45 -18.12 22.96 14.57
C THR A 45 -18.27 21.57 13.92
N THR A 46 -19.49 21.10 13.70
CA THR A 46 -19.77 19.81 13.04
C THR A 46 -19.23 19.81 11.60
N ILE A 47 -19.45 20.89 10.83
CA ILE A 47 -18.90 21.02 9.46
C ILE A 47 -17.37 20.95 9.49
N ALA A 48 -16.71 21.58 10.43
CA ALA A 48 -15.26 21.53 10.52
C ALA A 48 -14.73 20.12 10.80
N ILE A 49 -15.39 19.39 11.72
CA ILE A 49 -15.08 17.99 11.99
C ILE A 49 -15.34 17.12 10.74
N MET A 50 -16.46 17.38 10.06
CA MET A 50 -16.81 16.68 8.80
C MET A 50 -15.74 16.88 7.74
N LEU A 51 -15.28 18.11 7.50
CA LEU A 51 -14.23 18.40 6.52
C LEU A 51 -12.93 17.70 6.88
N GLY A 52 -12.54 17.71 8.16
CA GLY A 52 -11.37 16.97 8.63
C GLY A 52 -11.49 15.46 8.39
N GLY A 53 -12.62 14.87 8.74
CA GLY A 53 -12.88 13.45 8.53
C GLY A 53 -12.97 13.07 7.04
N VAL A 54 -13.60 13.89 6.20
CA VAL A 54 -13.62 13.72 4.73
C VAL A 54 -12.19 13.72 4.18
N SER A 55 -11.33 14.63 4.64
CA SER A 55 -9.94 14.69 4.21
C SER A 55 -9.19 13.40 4.56
N ILE A 56 -9.39 12.85 5.76
CA ILE A 56 -8.79 11.59 6.19
C ILE A 56 -9.31 10.42 5.33
N PHE A 57 -10.61 10.38 5.04
CA PHE A 57 -11.24 9.32 4.24
C PHE A 57 -10.74 9.33 2.80
N LEU A 58 -10.78 10.48 2.14
CA LEU A 58 -10.36 10.59 0.74
C LEU A 58 -8.86 10.34 0.57
N TYR A 59 -8.05 10.97 1.43
CA TYR A 59 -6.59 10.77 1.35
C TYR A 59 -6.18 9.35 1.76
N GLY A 60 -6.81 8.78 2.79
CA GLY A 60 -6.58 7.39 3.17
C GLY A 60 -6.96 6.40 2.06
N GLY A 61 -8.11 6.59 1.42
CA GLY A 61 -8.52 5.77 0.28
C GLY A 61 -7.62 5.91 -0.94
N PHE A 62 -7.07 7.11 -1.18
CA PHE A 62 -6.05 7.36 -2.20
C PHE A 62 -4.74 6.62 -1.88
N ILE A 63 -4.26 6.69 -0.64
CA ILE A 63 -3.05 5.98 -0.20
C ILE A 63 -3.22 4.46 -0.29
N ASP A 64 -4.37 3.93 0.14
CA ASP A 64 -4.67 2.50 0.04
C ASP A 64 -4.67 2.01 -1.41
N TYR A 65 -5.20 2.82 -2.34
CA TYR A 65 -5.15 2.51 -3.76
C TYR A 65 -3.72 2.58 -4.30
N SER A 66 -2.96 3.61 -3.90
CA SER A 66 -1.57 3.79 -4.32
C SER A 66 -0.68 2.62 -3.86
N PHE A 67 -0.88 2.12 -2.64
CA PHE A 67 -0.20 0.91 -2.17
C PHE A 67 -0.62 -0.32 -2.94
N TRP A 68 -1.90 -0.46 -3.23
CA TRP A 68 -2.40 -1.60 -4.01
C TRP A 68 -1.81 -1.63 -5.42
N ILE A 69 -1.81 -0.51 -6.15
CA ILE A 69 -1.25 -0.45 -7.51
C ILE A 69 0.26 -0.68 -7.50
N LEU A 70 0.98 -0.08 -6.54
CA LEU A 70 2.42 -0.25 -6.38
C LEU A 70 2.78 -1.72 -6.07
N LYS A 71 2.00 -2.38 -5.22
CA LYS A 71 2.13 -3.80 -4.92
C LYS A 71 1.91 -4.65 -6.18
N GLU A 72 0.80 -4.44 -6.90
CA GLU A 72 0.49 -5.17 -8.13
C GLU A 72 1.58 -4.96 -9.21
N GLN A 73 2.03 -3.72 -9.39
CA GLN A 73 3.14 -3.43 -10.29
C GLN A 73 4.40 -4.20 -9.87
N THR A 74 4.77 -4.15 -8.59
CA THR A 74 5.95 -4.84 -8.07
C THR A 74 5.87 -6.35 -8.30
N ILE A 75 4.75 -6.97 -7.95
CA ILE A 75 4.54 -8.42 -8.12
C ILE A 75 4.58 -8.81 -9.59
N ARG A 76 3.93 -8.04 -10.46
CA ARG A 76 3.78 -8.37 -11.87
C ARG A 76 4.93 -7.91 -12.77
N THR A 77 5.86 -7.09 -12.24
CA THR A 77 7.11 -6.74 -12.93
C THR A 77 8.20 -7.76 -12.61
N ASN A 78 7.96 -9.04 -12.94
CA ASN A 78 8.92 -10.15 -12.82
C ASN A 78 9.46 -10.43 -11.39
N ILE A 79 8.69 -10.09 -10.34
CA ILE A 79 9.04 -10.41 -8.94
C ILE A 79 8.21 -11.57 -8.41
N GLY A 80 6.93 -11.70 -8.80
CA GLY A 80 6.00 -12.70 -8.25
C GLY A 80 5.64 -12.41 -6.80
N HIS A 81 4.75 -13.20 -6.20
CA HIS A 81 4.40 -13.09 -4.79
C HIS A 81 5.49 -13.65 -3.87
N VAL A 82 6.14 -14.72 -4.32
CA VAL A 82 7.16 -15.45 -3.57
C VAL A 82 8.33 -15.77 -4.48
N GLN A 83 9.53 -15.65 -3.94
CA GLN A 83 10.77 -15.96 -4.63
C GLN A 83 11.57 -16.99 -3.84
N ILE A 84 12.11 -17.98 -4.55
CA ILE A 84 13.01 -18.98 -4.00
C ILE A 84 14.41 -18.74 -4.56
N TYR A 85 15.40 -18.74 -3.70
CA TYR A 85 16.81 -18.53 -4.05
C TYR A 85 17.72 -19.59 -3.43
N ASN A 86 18.88 -19.75 -4.03
CA ASN A 86 20.02 -20.40 -3.37
C ASN A 86 20.54 -19.44 -2.27
N PRO A 87 20.88 -19.89 -1.03
CA PRO A 87 21.38 -19.04 0.05
C PRO A 87 22.57 -18.16 -0.36
N LYS A 88 23.48 -18.69 -1.17
CA LYS A 88 24.69 -17.99 -1.65
C LYS A 88 24.42 -16.87 -2.64
N TYR A 89 23.17 -16.73 -3.14
CA TYR A 89 22.81 -15.70 -4.13
C TYR A 89 23.04 -14.27 -3.63
N PHE A 90 22.86 -14.02 -2.33
CA PHE A 90 23.05 -12.70 -1.73
C PHE A 90 24.45 -12.46 -1.19
N GLU A 91 25.26 -13.51 -1.05
CA GLU A 91 26.62 -13.44 -0.50
C GLU A 91 27.69 -13.23 -1.59
N THR A 92 27.37 -13.61 -2.82
CA THR A 92 28.33 -13.63 -3.93
C THR A 92 28.06 -12.49 -4.91
N SER A 93 29.07 -11.69 -5.24
CA SER A 93 28.98 -10.67 -6.28
C SER A 93 28.69 -11.25 -7.68
N ASN A 94 29.06 -12.51 -7.92
CA ASN A 94 28.80 -13.23 -9.16
C ASN A 94 27.59 -14.15 -9.01
N LYS A 95 26.40 -13.60 -9.29
CA LYS A 95 25.09 -14.29 -9.19
C LYS A 95 25.01 -15.54 -10.06
N SER A 96 25.76 -15.62 -11.16
CA SER A 96 25.77 -16.77 -12.06
C SER A 96 26.36 -18.06 -11.47
N ARG A 97 27.00 -17.98 -10.29
CA ARG A 97 27.53 -19.16 -9.55
C ARG A 97 26.62 -19.68 -8.46
N SER A 98 25.54 -18.98 -8.13
CA SER A 98 24.62 -19.32 -7.05
C SER A 98 23.26 -19.72 -7.60
N LEU A 99 23.26 -20.73 -8.49
CA LEU A 99 22.08 -21.19 -9.17
C LEU A 99 21.34 -22.28 -8.36
N ILE A 100 20.07 -22.42 -8.61
CA ILE A 100 19.25 -23.58 -8.24
C ILE A 100 19.42 -24.59 -9.38
N ALA A 101 20.22 -25.65 -9.15
CA ALA A 101 20.66 -26.56 -10.21
C ALA A 101 19.52 -27.43 -10.76
N ASP A 102 18.63 -27.94 -9.90
CA ASP A 102 17.57 -28.88 -10.27
C ASP A 102 16.19 -28.22 -10.26
N TYR A 103 16.05 -27.15 -11.04
CA TYR A 103 14.78 -26.42 -11.14
C TYR A 103 13.61 -27.27 -11.61
N ALA A 104 13.84 -28.19 -12.56
CA ALA A 104 12.78 -28.99 -13.15
C ALA A 104 12.12 -29.93 -12.13
N ASN A 105 12.92 -30.58 -11.27
CA ASN A 105 12.42 -31.44 -10.20
C ASN A 105 11.79 -30.61 -9.07
N LEU A 106 12.42 -29.52 -8.64
CA LEU A 106 11.84 -28.62 -7.64
C LEU A 106 10.44 -28.14 -8.06
N LYS A 107 10.28 -27.73 -9.33
CA LYS A 107 8.99 -27.32 -9.89
C LYS A 107 7.95 -28.43 -9.82
N LYS A 108 8.33 -29.67 -10.16
CA LYS A 108 7.43 -30.84 -10.10
C LYS A 108 7.04 -31.17 -8.67
N GLU A 109 7.98 -31.17 -7.73
CA GLU A 109 7.73 -31.46 -6.32
C GLU A 109 6.76 -30.44 -5.71
N ILE A 110 6.97 -29.14 -5.93
CA ILE A 110 6.07 -28.09 -5.46
C ILE A 110 4.66 -28.23 -6.07
N LEU A 111 4.55 -28.58 -7.35
CA LEU A 111 3.26 -28.74 -8.03
C LEU A 111 2.53 -30.04 -7.65
N ASN A 112 3.25 -31.07 -7.18
CA ASN A 112 2.67 -32.33 -6.71
C ASN A 112 2.18 -32.24 -5.27
N ASP A 113 2.64 -31.27 -4.50
CA ASP A 113 2.16 -31.04 -3.14
C ASP A 113 0.80 -30.30 -3.18
N HIS A 114 -0.26 -31.00 -2.77
CA HIS A 114 -1.61 -30.45 -2.74
C HIS A 114 -1.76 -29.23 -1.83
N ALA A 115 -0.98 -29.15 -0.74
CA ALA A 115 -1.04 -28.00 0.18
C ALA A 115 -0.47 -26.72 -0.43
N LEU A 116 0.36 -26.83 -1.48
CA LEU A 116 0.96 -25.69 -2.17
C LEU A 116 0.30 -25.44 -3.53
N SER A 117 0.03 -26.47 -4.31
CA SER A 117 -0.42 -26.36 -5.70
C SER A 117 -1.76 -25.67 -5.87
N ASP A 118 -2.67 -25.81 -4.89
CA ASP A 118 -4.02 -25.21 -4.94
C ASP A 118 -3.99 -23.67 -4.95
N ASP A 119 -3.02 -23.07 -4.27
CA ASP A 119 -2.86 -21.62 -4.21
C ASP A 119 -2.00 -21.03 -5.33
N ILE A 120 -1.28 -21.88 -6.07
CA ILE A 120 -0.36 -21.45 -7.12
C ILE A 120 -1.11 -21.16 -8.42
N SER A 121 -0.91 -19.96 -8.97
CA SER A 121 -1.35 -19.59 -10.32
C SER A 121 -0.32 -19.99 -11.37
N THR A 122 0.96 -19.75 -11.10
CA THR A 122 2.07 -20.12 -12.00
C THR A 122 3.40 -20.16 -11.24
N ILE A 123 4.31 -21.02 -11.69
CA ILE A 123 5.71 -21.08 -11.26
C ILE A 123 6.59 -20.84 -12.49
N SER A 124 7.60 -19.99 -12.35
CA SER A 124 8.57 -19.68 -13.39
C SER A 124 9.99 -19.64 -12.86
N GLY A 125 10.89 -20.35 -13.51
CA GLY A 125 12.32 -20.17 -13.32
C GLY A 125 12.81 -18.93 -14.08
N GLN A 126 13.72 -18.19 -13.49
CA GLN A 126 14.41 -17.08 -14.14
C GLN A 126 15.92 -17.25 -14.01
N LEU A 127 16.63 -17.03 -15.11
CA LEU A 127 18.10 -16.99 -15.15
C LEU A 127 18.56 -15.57 -15.42
N GLU A 128 19.25 -14.98 -14.47
CA GLU A 128 19.82 -13.64 -14.60
C GLU A 128 21.25 -13.74 -15.10
N PHE A 129 21.60 -12.94 -16.08
CA PHE A 129 22.95 -12.83 -16.63
C PHE A 129 23.17 -11.43 -17.22
N SER A 130 24.41 -11.10 -17.51
CA SER A 130 24.77 -9.82 -18.13
C SER A 130 25.83 -9.99 -19.17
N GLY A 131 25.95 -9.06 -20.07
CA GLY A 131 26.95 -9.12 -21.11
C GLY A 131 26.94 -7.88 -22.01
N VAL A 132 27.41 -8.10 -23.24
CA VAL A 132 27.38 -7.09 -24.29
C VAL A 132 26.53 -7.58 -25.43
N ILE A 133 25.67 -6.69 -25.91
CA ILE A 133 24.84 -6.90 -27.09
C ILE A 133 25.27 -5.94 -28.18
N SER A 134 25.31 -6.41 -29.41
CA SER A 134 25.70 -5.60 -30.56
C SER A 134 24.77 -5.82 -31.74
N GLN A 135 24.57 -4.77 -32.50
CA GLN A 135 23.90 -4.82 -33.79
C GLN A 135 24.94 -4.56 -34.90
N TYR A 136 25.03 -5.56 -35.80
CA TYR A 136 26.06 -5.54 -36.82
C TYR A 136 25.90 -4.42 -37.86
N GLU A 137 24.65 -4.17 -38.29
CA GLU A 137 24.39 -3.18 -39.35
C GLU A 137 24.68 -1.74 -38.92
N ASN A 138 24.43 -1.40 -37.65
CA ASN A 138 24.64 -0.05 -37.11
C ASN A 138 25.99 0.10 -36.38
N VAL A 139 26.79 -0.96 -36.29
CA VAL A 139 28.07 -1.00 -35.57
C VAL A 139 27.95 -0.44 -34.15
N THR A 140 26.81 -0.72 -33.50
CA THR A 140 26.52 -0.26 -32.13
C THR A 140 26.59 -1.41 -31.15
N SER A 141 27.07 -1.13 -29.94
CA SER A 141 27.14 -2.10 -28.86
C SER A 141 26.75 -1.45 -27.52
N SER A 142 26.14 -2.22 -26.64
CA SER A 142 25.79 -1.76 -25.30
C SER A 142 25.85 -2.89 -24.29
N PHE A 143 25.98 -2.54 -23.01
CA PHE A 143 25.80 -3.49 -21.92
C PHE A 143 24.33 -3.80 -21.76
N PHE A 144 24.02 -5.05 -21.38
CA PHE A 144 22.68 -5.47 -21.06
C PHE A 144 22.60 -6.24 -19.74
N SER A 145 21.43 -6.17 -19.12
CA SER A 145 20.98 -7.07 -18.05
C SER A 145 19.92 -8.02 -18.63
N GLY A 146 20.28 -9.30 -18.76
CA GLY A 146 19.47 -10.31 -19.42
C GLY A 146 18.69 -11.17 -18.45
N LEU A 147 17.47 -11.51 -18.84
CA LEU A 147 16.60 -12.46 -18.17
C LEU A 147 16.23 -13.61 -19.12
N GLY A 148 16.65 -14.83 -18.78
CA GLY A 148 16.09 -16.05 -19.34
C GLY A 148 14.78 -16.35 -18.66
N VAL A 149 13.66 -16.35 -19.39
CA VAL A 149 12.29 -16.52 -18.85
C VAL A 149 11.54 -17.62 -19.55
N GLU A 150 10.63 -18.29 -18.84
CA GLU A 150 9.66 -19.19 -19.47
C GLU A 150 8.54 -18.36 -20.11
N PRO A 151 8.30 -18.44 -21.44
CA PRO A 151 7.41 -17.52 -22.15
C PRO A 151 5.97 -17.49 -21.62
N LEU A 152 5.38 -18.66 -21.26
CA LEU A 152 4.00 -18.73 -20.75
C LEU A 152 3.84 -18.15 -19.34
N PRO A 153 4.64 -18.57 -18.36
CA PRO A 153 4.63 -17.97 -17.03
C PRO A 153 5.00 -16.49 -17.05
N SER A 154 5.93 -16.08 -17.91
CA SER A 154 6.35 -14.68 -18.05
C SER A 154 5.20 -13.77 -18.47
N LEU A 155 4.34 -14.21 -19.39
CA LEU A 155 3.15 -13.46 -19.79
C LEU A 155 2.17 -13.21 -18.63
N LYS A 156 2.05 -14.15 -17.71
CA LYS A 156 1.21 -13.99 -16.51
C LYS A 156 1.87 -13.09 -15.46
N LEU A 157 3.18 -13.19 -15.31
CA LEU A 157 3.96 -12.37 -14.38
C LEU A 157 4.15 -10.94 -14.87
N GLY A 158 4.51 -10.76 -16.16
CA GLY A 158 4.85 -9.47 -16.78
C GLY A 158 3.65 -8.74 -17.37
N SER A 159 2.47 -8.80 -16.76
CA SER A 159 1.24 -8.20 -17.31
C SER A 159 1.26 -6.66 -17.34
N PHE A 160 2.26 -6.02 -16.75
CA PHE A 160 2.47 -4.56 -16.82
C PHE A 160 3.45 -4.14 -17.92
N ASP A 161 4.24 -5.08 -18.46
CA ASP A 161 5.11 -4.75 -19.59
C ASP A 161 4.24 -4.51 -20.84
N LYS A 162 4.44 -3.38 -21.49
CA LYS A 162 3.75 -3.03 -22.73
C LYS A 162 4.66 -3.29 -23.92
N VAL A 163 4.21 -4.08 -24.85
CA VAL A 163 4.89 -4.24 -26.14
C VAL A 163 4.66 -2.97 -26.97
N ILE A 164 5.74 -2.26 -27.28
CA ILE A 164 5.74 -1.02 -28.07
C ILE A 164 5.81 -1.35 -29.56
N SER A 165 6.66 -2.31 -29.93
CA SER A 165 6.85 -2.74 -31.30
C SER A 165 7.06 -4.25 -31.36
N GLY A 166 6.55 -4.88 -32.40
CA GLY A 166 6.66 -6.33 -32.59
C GLY A 166 5.71 -7.14 -31.70
N SER A 167 6.21 -8.18 -31.06
CA SER A 167 5.44 -9.06 -30.16
C SER A 167 6.33 -9.64 -29.06
N ASP A 168 5.72 -10.12 -27.97
CA ASP A 168 6.44 -10.79 -26.90
C ASP A 168 7.02 -12.14 -27.34
N LEU A 169 7.86 -12.74 -26.49
CA LEU A 169 8.54 -14.00 -26.74
C LEU A 169 7.55 -15.10 -27.15
N SER A 170 7.90 -15.87 -28.17
CA SER A 170 7.07 -16.96 -28.65
C SER A 170 7.12 -18.17 -27.72
N ARG A 171 6.05 -18.98 -27.77
CA ARG A 171 5.97 -20.23 -26.98
C ARG A 171 6.86 -21.34 -27.54
N VAL A 172 7.24 -21.25 -28.80
CA VAL A 172 7.83 -22.35 -29.55
C VAL A 172 9.25 -22.05 -30.05
N LYS A 173 9.50 -20.78 -30.42
CA LYS A 173 10.80 -20.38 -30.98
C LYS A 173 11.79 -20.07 -29.89
N THR A 174 13.03 -20.53 -30.06
CA THR A 174 14.13 -20.34 -29.08
C THR A 174 15.11 -19.26 -29.50
N ASN A 175 15.17 -18.89 -30.78
CA ASN A 175 16.16 -17.92 -31.29
C ASN A 175 15.58 -16.51 -31.40
N GLU A 176 14.93 -16.06 -30.33
CA GLU A 176 14.27 -14.78 -30.24
C GLU A 176 14.70 -14.03 -28.99
N VAL A 177 14.67 -12.69 -29.08
CA VAL A 177 14.97 -11.79 -27.96
C VAL A 177 14.01 -10.62 -27.99
N THR A 178 13.68 -10.09 -26.82
CA THR A 178 12.96 -8.81 -26.67
C THR A 178 13.85 -7.85 -25.89
N LEU A 179 13.83 -6.57 -26.27
CA LEU A 179 14.61 -5.51 -25.65
C LEU A 179 13.71 -4.49 -24.96
N GLY A 180 14.21 -3.89 -23.91
CA GLY A 180 13.65 -2.67 -23.34
C GLY A 180 13.78 -1.51 -24.35
N GLU A 181 12.84 -0.56 -24.29
CA GLU A 181 12.76 0.57 -25.21
C GLU A 181 14.07 1.39 -25.25
N GLY A 182 14.66 1.66 -24.11
CA GLY A 182 15.90 2.42 -24.02
C GLY A 182 17.11 1.67 -24.59
N LEU A 183 17.21 0.35 -24.34
CA LEU A 183 18.28 -0.47 -24.91
C LEU A 183 18.15 -0.58 -26.43
N ALA A 184 16.92 -0.79 -26.94
CA ALA A 184 16.66 -0.81 -28.37
C ALA A 184 16.99 0.52 -29.03
N GLY A 185 16.66 1.66 -28.40
CA GLY A 185 17.02 2.99 -28.84
C GLY A 185 18.54 3.22 -28.90
N THR A 186 19.27 2.77 -27.87
CA THR A 186 20.75 2.86 -27.82
C THR A 186 21.41 2.08 -28.95
N LEU A 187 20.87 0.94 -29.32
CA LEU A 187 21.36 0.09 -30.40
C LEU A 187 20.85 0.50 -31.78
N ASN A 188 19.90 1.43 -31.88
CA ASN A 188 19.13 1.71 -33.08
C ASN A 188 18.50 0.45 -33.69
N ALA A 189 18.06 -0.47 -32.82
CA ALA A 189 17.57 -1.79 -33.21
C ALA A 189 16.05 -1.74 -33.50
N ASN A 190 15.64 -2.35 -34.61
CA ASN A 190 14.26 -2.46 -35.03
C ASN A 190 13.75 -3.90 -35.02
N TYR A 191 12.42 -4.06 -34.97
CA TYR A 191 11.81 -5.37 -35.09
C TYR A 191 12.33 -6.14 -36.30
N GLY A 192 12.83 -7.36 -36.04
CA GLY A 192 13.34 -8.24 -37.06
C GLY A 192 14.84 -8.26 -37.26
N ASP A 193 15.57 -7.33 -36.65
CA ASP A 193 17.02 -7.24 -36.70
C ASP A 193 17.71 -8.43 -36.00
N TRP A 194 18.91 -8.76 -36.46
CA TRP A 194 19.77 -9.73 -35.80
C TRP A 194 20.71 -9.03 -34.83
N LEU A 195 20.79 -9.60 -33.63
CA LEU A 195 21.59 -9.07 -32.53
C LEU A 195 22.57 -10.14 -32.04
N ASP A 196 23.82 -9.79 -31.92
CA ASP A 196 24.87 -10.65 -31.37
C ASP A 196 25.01 -10.39 -29.86
N ILE A 197 24.82 -11.44 -29.10
CA ILE A 197 24.84 -11.43 -27.64
C ILE A 197 26.09 -12.17 -27.17
N MET A 198 26.90 -11.51 -26.34
CA MET A 198 28.10 -12.08 -25.75
C MET A 198 28.02 -11.98 -24.21
N THR A 199 28.36 -13.08 -23.55
CA THR A 199 28.40 -13.15 -22.08
C THR A 199 29.52 -14.08 -21.62
N VAL A 200 29.82 -14.02 -20.32
CA VAL A 200 30.69 -15.02 -19.68
C VAL A 200 29.81 -16.10 -19.06
N ASN A 201 29.97 -17.35 -19.47
CA ASN A 201 29.19 -18.48 -18.98
C ASN A 201 29.58 -18.87 -17.53
N THR A 202 28.83 -19.79 -16.94
CA THR A 202 29.05 -20.23 -15.54
C THR A 202 30.44 -20.88 -15.31
N HIS A 203 31.06 -21.41 -16.36
CA HIS A 203 32.37 -22.06 -16.32
C HIS A 203 33.54 -21.10 -16.63
N GLY A 204 33.27 -19.80 -16.83
CA GLY A 204 34.26 -18.77 -17.13
C GLY A 204 34.64 -18.68 -18.62
N GLY A 205 34.00 -19.46 -19.50
CA GLY A 205 34.17 -19.37 -20.95
C GLY A 205 33.28 -18.28 -21.56
N GLN A 206 33.56 -17.94 -22.82
CA GLN A 206 32.69 -17.02 -23.58
C GLN A 206 31.51 -17.77 -24.17
N GLY A 207 30.30 -17.26 -23.93
CA GLY A 207 29.08 -17.63 -24.59
C GLY A 207 28.73 -16.57 -25.63
N ALA A 208 28.36 -16.99 -26.85
CA ALA A 208 27.89 -16.08 -27.89
C ALA A 208 26.75 -16.71 -28.68
N LEU A 209 25.72 -15.91 -28.98
CA LEU A 209 24.57 -16.30 -29.79
C LEU A 209 24.07 -15.11 -30.59
N SER A 210 23.65 -15.36 -31.83
CA SER A 210 22.90 -14.40 -32.64
C SER A 210 21.41 -14.69 -32.53
N LEU A 211 20.63 -13.71 -32.10
CA LEU A 211 19.17 -13.83 -31.90
C LEU A 211 18.44 -12.76 -32.68
N LYS A 212 17.22 -13.10 -33.11
CA LYS A 212 16.35 -12.16 -33.84
C LYS A 212 15.52 -11.33 -32.88
N LEU A 213 15.55 -10.00 -33.04
CA LEU A 213 14.71 -9.07 -32.26
C LEU A 213 13.23 -9.28 -32.61
N ARG A 214 12.47 -9.79 -31.65
CA ARG A 214 11.04 -10.10 -31.82
C ARG A 214 10.14 -8.97 -31.37
N GLY A 215 10.56 -8.19 -30.40
CA GLY A 215 9.79 -7.07 -29.89
C GLY A 215 10.54 -6.16 -28.98
N ILE A 216 10.02 -4.96 -28.85
CA ILE A 216 10.49 -3.92 -27.95
C ILE A 216 9.40 -3.71 -26.91
N PHE A 217 9.76 -3.75 -25.63
CA PHE A 217 8.84 -3.56 -24.52
C PHE A 217 9.22 -2.36 -23.68
N SER A 218 8.24 -1.81 -22.95
CA SER A 218 8.47 -0.86 -21.87
C SER A 218 7.84 -1.42 -20.59
N SER A 219 8.65 -1.50 -19.54
CA SER A 219 8.20 -1.85 -18.18
C SER A 219 7.64 -0.63 -17.45
N GLY A 220 7.83 0.57 -18.01
CA GLY A 220 7.55 1.84 -17.36
C GLY A 220 8.65 2.33 -16.43
N ILE A 221 9.75 1.58 -16.25
CA ILE A 221 10.91 1.96 -15.42
C ILE A 221 12.09 2.22 -16.38
N LYS A 222 12.45 3.51 -16.53
CA LYS A 222 13.46 3.93 -17.50
C LYS A 222 14.79 3.23 -17.30
N ASP A 223 15.34 3.24 -16.09
CA ASP A 223 16.65 2.66 -15.78
C ASP A 223 16.72 1.15 -16.08
N TYR A 224 15.60 0.45 -15.94
CA TYR A 224 15.48 -0.96 -16.31
C TYR A 224 15.40 -1.10 -17.83
N ASP A 225 14.54 -0.34 -18.50
CA ASP A 225 14.32 -0.42 -19.93
C ASP A 225 15.57 -0.04 -20.74
N ASP A 226 16.47 0.77 -20.16
CA ASP A 226 17.76 1.19 -20.79
C ASP A 226 18.77 0.03 -20.90
N VAL A 227 18.62 -1.05 -20.13
CA VAL A 227 19.52 -2.20 -20.11
C VAL A 227 18.83 -3.56 -20.24
N ALA A 228 17.51 -3.62 -20.17
CA ALA A 228 16.78 -4.87 -20.07
C ALA A 228 16.73 -5.63 -21.39
N MET A 229 16.98 -6.95 -21.29
CA MET A 229 16.82 -7.91 -22.38
C MET A 229 16.14 -9.17 -21.83
N LYS A 230 15.19 -9.72 -22.59
CA LYS A 230 14.54 -11.01 -22.25
C LYS A 230 14.69 -11.99 -23.39
N MET A 231 14.98 -13.25 -23.05
CA MET A 231 15.03 -14.38 -24.00
C MET A 231 14.40 -15.64 -23.39
N PRO A 232 14.06 -16.64 -24.18
CA PRO A 232 13.58 -17.93 -23.65
C PRO A 232 14.59 -18.55 -22.68
N LEU A 233 14.10 -19.12 -21.56
CA LEU A 233 14.95 -19.70 -20.52
C LEU A 233 15.90 -20.77 -21.08
N ALA A 234 15.42 -21.66 -21.94
CA ALA A 234 16.26 -22.69 -22.55
C ALA A 234 17.41 -22.12 -23.40
N THR A 235 17.20 -20.97 -24.05
CA THR A 235 18.23 -20.26 -24.81
C THR A 235 19.27 -19.64 -23.89
N ALA A 236 18.80 -18.99 -22.79
CA ALA A 236 19.67 -18.42 -21.78
C ALA A 236 20.51 -19.51 -21.08
N GLN A 237 19.90 -20.65 -20.74
CA GLN A 237 20.60 -21.79 -20.14
C GLN A 237 21.68 -22.34 -21.07
N LYS A 238 21.40 -22.49 -22.37
CA LYS A 238 22.38 -22.90 -23.37
C LYS A 238 23.51 -21.89 -23.48
N LEU A 239 23.23 -20.59 -23.51
CA LEU A 239 24.22 -19.52 -23.59
C LEU A 239 25.13 -19.50 -22.35
N MET A 240 24.53 -19.72 -21.17
CA MET A 240 25.25 -19.72 -19.88
C MET A 240 25.92 -21.06 -19.55
N GLY A 241 25.65 -22.14 -20.32
CA GLY A 241 26.20 -23.47 -20.08
C GLY A 241 25.71 -24.10 -18.77
N THR A 242 24.42 -23.95 -18.44
CA THR A 242 23.81 -24.45 -17.19
C THR A 242 22.35 -24.85 -17.41
N ASP A 243 21.86 -25.81 -16.65
CA ASP A 243 20.45 -26.16 -16.58
C ASP A 243 19.73 -25.50 -15.37
N GLY A 244 20.49 -24.78 -14.55
CA GLY A 244 19.99 -24.11 -13.36
C GLY A 244 19.28 -22.77 -13.64
N VAL A 245 18.68 -22.23 -12.60
CA VAL A 245 18.05 -20.91 -12.60
C VAL A 245 18.55 -20.06 -11.43
N SER A 246 18.56 -18.75 -11.60
CA SER A 246 18.99 -17.82 -10.54
C SER A 246 17.96 -17.72 -9.42
N LYS A 247 16.69 -17.79 -9.78
CA LYS A 247 15.56 -17.74 -8.85
C LYS A 247 14.33 -18.43 -9.43
N VAL A 248 13.44 -18.85 -8.53
CA VAL A 248 12.12 -19.37 -8.90
C VAL A 248 11.07 -18.40 -8.40
N LEU A 249 10.19 -17.95 -9.27
CA LEU A 249 9.09 -17.06 -8.99
C LEU A 249 7.78 -17.83 -8.89
N ILE A 250 7.00 -17.53 -7.86
CA ILE A 250 5.67 -18.09 -7.67
C ILE A 250 4.65 -16.96 -7.67
N LEU A 251 3.67 -17.07 -8.56
CA LEU A 251 2.49 -16.20 -8.58
C LEU A 251 1.33 -16.97 -7.96
N LEU A 252 0.71 -16.39 -6.95
CA LEU A 252 -0.44 -16.97 -6.25
C LEU A 252 -1.75 -16.56 -6.91
N LYS A 253 -2.79 -17.37 -6.74
CA LYS A 253 -4.18 -17.07 -7.12
C LYS A 253 -4.80 -16.03 -6.19
N ASN A 254 -4.48 -16.13 -4.89
CA ASN A 254 -4.98 -15.30 -3.80
C ASN A 254 -3.84 -14.52 -3.15
N ASP A 255 -4.19 -13.47 -2.41
CA ASP A 255 -3.23 -12.53 -1.81
C ASP A 255 -2.64 -13.00 -0.44
N ASN A 256 -2.83 -14.28 -0.08
CA ASN A 256 -2.38 -14.84 1.21
C ASN A 256 -0.90 -15.24 1.19
N THR A 257 -0.02 -14.28 0.84
CA THR A 257 1.41 -14.53 0.66
C THR A 257 2.08 -15.06 1.93
N ASP A 258 1.76 -14.52 3.11
CA ASP A 258 2.42 -14.90 4.36
C ASP A 258 2.12 -16.36 4.75
N MET A 259 0.85 -16.78 4.67
CA MET A 259 0.47 -18.18 4.96
C MET A 259 1.09 -19.15 3.96
N PHE A 260 1.22 -18.75 2.70
CA PHE A 260 1.86 -19.57 1.67
C PHE A 260 3.35 -19.71 1.93
N ILE A 261 4.04 -18.64 2.33
CA ILE A 261 5.48 -18.65 2.67
C ILE A 261 5.76 -19.61 3.82
N ASP A 262 4.93 -19.61 4.86
CA ASP A 262 5.13 -20.49 6.01
C ASP A 262 5.00 -21.98 5.61
N ARG A 263 4.01 -22.33 4.77
CA ARG A 263 3.86 -23.68 4.22
C ARG A 263 5.03 -24.06 3.29
N LEU A 264 5.47 -23.13 2.45
CA LEU A 264 6.60 -23.36 1.55
C LEU A 264 7.93 -23.53 2.31
N ARG A 265 8.14 -22.80 3.40
CA ARG A 265 9.30 -23.01 4.30
C ARG A 265 9.26 -24.38 4.93
N HIS A 266 8.11 -24.81 5.46
CA HIS A 266 7.94 -26.15 6.03
C HIS A 266 8.27 -27.25 4.99
N PHE A 267 7.78 -27.09 3.76
CA PHE A 267 8.10 -27.99 2.63
C PHE A 267 9.60 -28.06 2.36
N ILE A 268 10.29 -26.92 2.31
CA ILE A 268 11.74 -26.81 2.05
C ILE A 268 12.53 -27.49 3.18
N ASP A 269 12.13 -27.28 4.44
CA ASP A 269 12.77 -27.87 5.63
C ASP A 269 12.56 -29.40 5.67
N GLU A 270 11.36 -29.89 5.37
CA GLU A 270 11.03 -31.31 5.33
C GLU A 270 11.83 -32.08 4.28
N HIS A 271 12.04 -31.46 3.09
CA HIS A 271 12.84 -32.03 2.02
C HIS A 271 14.34 -31.72 2.12
N HIS A 272 14.78 -31.08 3.21
CA HIS A 272 16.17 -30.68 3.46
C HIS A 272 16.81 -29.92 2.30
N LEU A 273 16.03 -29.08 1.59
CA LEU A 273 16.53 -28.31 0.46
C LEU A 273 17.31 -27.09 0.94
N PRO A 274 18.53 -26.82 0.44
CA PRO A 274 19.31 -25.64 0.80
C PRO A 274 18.79 -24.42 0.02
N LEU A 275 17.58 -23.99 0.31
CA LEU A 275 16.90 -22.89 -0.37
C LEU A 275 16.35 -21.87 0.63
N ILE A 276 16.28 -20.60 0.21
CA ILE A 276 15.66 -19.53 1.00
C ILE A 276 14.45 -18.95 0.27
N VAL A 277 13.45 -18.59 1.05
CA VAL A 277 12.20 -18.00 0.56
C VAL A 277 12.13 -16.53 0.95
N LYS A 278 11.85 -15.66 -0.01
CA LYS A 278 11.57 -14.24 0.20
C LYS A 278 10.20 -13.87 -0.31
N SER A 279 9.53 -12.97 0.40
CA SER A 279 8.30 -12.36 -0.07
C SER A 279 8.59 -11.28 -1.13
N TRP A 280 7.61 -10.94 -1.94
CA TRP A 280 7.70 -9.80 -2.87
C TRP A 280 8.08 -8.50 -2.14
N LYS A 281 7.61 -8.33 -0.90
CA LYS A 281 7.88 -7.16 -0.07
C LYS A 281 9.36 -7.11 0.33
N ASP A 282 9.94 -8.25 0.73
CA ASP A 282 11.35 -8.34 1.11
C ASP A 282 12.29 -8.21 -0.09
N ALA A 283 11.81 -8.60 -1.27
CA ALA A 283 12.56 -8.53 -2.51
C ALA A 283 12.58 -7.12 -3.13
N SER A 284 11.66 -6.24 -2.73
CA SER A 284 11.53 -4.89 -3.29
C SER A 284 11.89 -3.80 -2.27
N ILE A 285 13.14 -3.35 -2.27
CA ILE A 285 13.61 -2.22 -1.46
C ILE A 285 12.84 -0.95 -1.82
N PHE A 286 12.57 -0.73 -3.10
CA PHE A 286 11.83 0.43 -3.59
C PHE A 286 10.42 0.50 -2.98
N TYR A 287 9.68 -0.63 -2.96
CA TYR A 287 8.37 -0.67 -2.34
C TYR A 287 8.42 -0.29 -0.85
N GLN A 288 9.37 -0.85 -0.10
CA GLN A 288 9.52 -0.56 1.33
C GLN A 288 9.81 0.93 1.60
N GLN A 289 10.66 1.56 0.78
CA GLN A 289 10.97 2.98 0.90
C GLN A 289 9.75 3.86 0.61
N VAL A 290 9.00 3.57 -0.45
CA VAL A 290 7.78 4.31 -0.81
C VAL A 290 6.68 4.08 0.22
N GLU A 291 6.48 2.85 0.70
CA GLU A 291 5.51 2.53 1.76
C GLU A 291 5.83 3.33 3.04
N SER A 292 7.10 3.38 3.46
CA SER A 292 7.53 4.13 4.63
C SER A 292 7.28 5.64 4.48
N LEU A 293 7.63 6.20 3.32
CA LEU A 293 7.44 7.62 3.02
C LEU A 293 5.95 8.00 3.05
N LEU A 294 5.12 7.30 2.28
CA LEU A 294 3.69 7.60 2.17
C LEU A 294 2.96 7.39 3.50
N SER A 295 3.31 6.35 4.25
CA SER A 295 2.77 6.10 5.59
C SER A 295 3.15 7.21 6.57
N GLY A 296 4.37 7.71 6.48
CA GLY A 296 4.84 8.86 7.26
C GLY A 296 4.02 10.13 6.94
N ILE A 297 3.86 10.46 5.65
CA ILE A 297 3.04 11.59 5.22
C ILE A 297 1.59 11.47 5.72
N TYR A 298 1.00 10.28 5.58
CA TYR A 298 -0.36 10.02 6.05
C TYR A 298 -0.50 10.16 7.57
N PHE A 299 0.51 9.74 8.33
CA PHE A 299 0.54 9.95 9.77
C PHE A 299 0.55 11.44 10.14
N PHE A 300 1.37 12.26 9.49
CA PHE A 300 1.41 13.71 9.72
C PHE A 300 0.09 14.40 9.35
N ILE A 301 -0.54 14.02 8.26
CA ILE A 301 -1.86 14.56 7.87
C ILE A 301 -2.90 14.25 8.95
N LYS A 302 -2.96 13.00 9.43
CA LYS A 302 -3.85 12.62 10.54
C LYS A 302 -3.60 13.45 11.80
N LEU A 303 -2.33 13.68 12.14
CA LEU A 303 -1.94 14.48 13.30
C LEU A 303 -2.39 15.93 13.14
N ILE A 304 -2.14 16.57 11.99
CA ILE A 304 -2.54 17.94 11.72
C ILE A 304 -4.07 18.09 11.80
N VAL A 305 -4.81 17.20 11.16
CA VAL A 305 -6.29 17.23 11.21
C VAL A 305 -6.79 17.05 12.64
N ALA A 306 -6.22 16.11 13.40
CA ALA A 306 -6.57 15.92 14.80
C ALA A 306 -6.35 17.18 15.65
N LEU A 307 -5.22 17.86 15.46
CA LEU A 307 -4.91 19.12 16.15
C LEU A 307 -5.91 20.22 15.79
N ILE A 308 -6.23 20.39 14.50
CA ILE A 308 -7.21 21.38 14.05
C ILE A 308 -8.58 21.11 14.69
N VAL A 309 -9.03 19.86 14.70
CA VAL A 309 -10.30 19.44 15.32
C VAL A 309 -10.29 19.72 16.82
N ILE A 310 -9.19 19.41 17.53
CA ILE A 310 -9.04 19.69 18.97
C ILE A 310 -9.17 21.20 19.25
N PHE A 311 -8.47 22.04 18.50
CA PHE A 311 -8.54 23.49 18.67
C PHE A 311 -9.94 24.05 18.42
N MET A 312 -10.58 23.60 17.33
CA MET A 312 -11.93 24.09 16.98
C MET A 312 -12.98 23.70 18.01
N ILE A 313 -12.95 22.45 18.48
CA ILE A 313 -13.90 21.98 19.50
C ILE A 313 -13.63 22.67 20.84
N SER A 314 -12.36 22.76 21.25
CA SER A 314 -11.99 23.42 22.52
C SER A 314 -12.45 24.89 22.53
N ASN A 315 -12.27 25.59 21.41
CA ASN A 315 -12.74 26.96 21.26
C ASN A 315 -14.28 27.06 21.32
N ALA A 316 -14.97 26.22 20.53
CA ALA A 316 -16.42 26.18 20.50
C ALA A 316 -17.04 25.83 21.86
N MET A 317 -16.45 24.85 22.56
CA MET A 317 -16.90 24.48 23.93
C MET A 317 -16.63 25.56 24.96
N THR A 318 -15.48 26.21 24.89
CA THR A 318 -15.17 27.34 25.82
C THR A 318 -16.19 28.45 25.66
N MET A 319 -16.51 28.84 24.42
CA MET A 319 -17.53 29.86 24.17
C MET A 319 -18.92 29.41 24.65
N ASN A 320 -19.27 28.12 24.46
CA ASN A 320 -20.52 27.55 24.98
C ASN A 320 -20.64 27.68 26.51
N ILE A 321 -19.54 27.44 27.22
CA ILE A 321 -19.51 27.55 28.67
C ILE A 321 -19.71 29.01 29.12
N ILE A 322 -19.03 29.96 28.46
CA ILE A 322 -19.17 31.40 28.78
C ILE A 322 -20.60 31.85 28.58
N GLU A 323 -21.24 31.54 27.46
CA GLU A 323 -22.63 31.91 27.19
C GLU A 323 -23.64 31.30 28.19
N ARG A 324 -23.34 30.12 28.71
CA ARG A 324 -24.20 29.39 29.65
C ARG A 324 -23.77 29.50 31.13
N THR A 325 -22.83 30.39 31.45
CA THR A 325 -22.30 30.53 32.82
C THR A 325 -23.42 30.76 33.84
N ARG A 326 -24.42 31.60 33.53
CA ARG A 326 -25.57 31.84 34.43
C ARG A 326 -26.41 30.56 34.64
N GLU A 327 -26.71 29.79 33.58
CA GLU A 327 -27.46 28.52 33.69
C GLU A 327 -26.70 27.53 34.57
N ILE A 328 -25.38 27.36 34.30
CA ILE A 328 -24.50 26.46 35.05
C ILE A 328 -24.45 26.82 36.53
N THR A 329 -24.26 28.10 36.83
CA THR A 329 -24.18 28.57 38.23
C THR A 329 -25.53 28.46 38.97
N THR A 330 -26.67 28.68 38.28
CA THR A 330 -28.01 28.43 38.85
C THR A 330 -28.22 26.97 39.17
N LEU A 331 -27.86 26.06 38.23
CA LEU A 331 -27.96 24.62 38.45
C LEU A 331 -27.08 24.17 39.64
N ARG A 332 -25.88 24.74 39.76
CA ARG A 332 -24.98 24.46 40.89
C ARG A 332 -25.51 25.02 42.22
N ALA A 333 -26.16 26.18 42.21
CA ALA A 333 -26.78 26.75 43.39
C ALA A 333 -27.95 25.88 43.91
N ILE A 334 -28.66 25.19 43.03
CA ILE A 334 -29.72 24.22 43.38
C ILE A 334 -29.16 22.85 43.81
N GLY A 335 -27.80 22.68 43.80
CA GLY A 335 -27.16 21.45 44.32
C GLY A 335 -26.61 20.50 43.27
N LEU A 336 -26.51 20.90 41.99
CA LEU A 336 -25.92 20.04 40.95
C LEU A 336 -24.42 19.88 41.19
N GLN A 337 -23.93 18.66 41.28
CA GLN A 337 -22.50 18.35 41.52
C GLN A 337 -21.63 18.79 40.34
N PRO A 338 -20.39 19.30 40.59
CA PRO A 338 -19.45 19.70 39.55
C PRO A 338 -19.16 18.61 38.50
N LEU A 339 -19.05 17.38 38.95
CA LEU A 339 -18.82 16.23 38.07
C LEU A 339 -19.97 16.01 37.08
N HIS A 340 -21.19 16.31 37.46
CA HIS A 340 -22.38 16.20 36.60
C HIS A 340 -22.33 17.22 35.46
N VAL A 341 -21.90 18.48 35.78
CA VAL A 341 -21.68 19.50 34.76
C VAL A 341 -20.61 19.06 33.75
N SER A 342 -19.47 18.55 34.22
CA SER A 342 -18.40 18.02 33.31
C SER A 342 -18.92 16.94 32.41
N ARG A 343 -19.72 15.99 32.91
CA ARG A 343 -20.32 14.91 32.12
C ARG A 343 -21.22 15.41 31.00
N LEU A 344 -22.04 16.44 31.28
CA LEU A 344 -22.93 17.01 30.24
C LEU A 344 -22.13 17.60 29.08
N PHE A 345 -21.04 18.34 29.35
CA PHE A 345 -20.18 18.92 28.30
C PHE A 345 -19.36 17.84 27.55
N LEU A 346 -18.91 16.80 28.24
CA LEU A 346 -18.23 15.67 27.58
C LEU A 346 -19.19 14.94 26.63
N LEU A 347 -20.44 14.68 27.04
CA LEU A 347 -21.46 14.09 26.18
C LEU A 347 -21.78 14.97 24.97
N GLU A 348 -21.85 16.30 25.16
CA GLU A 348 -22.04 17.26 24.07
C GLU A 348 -20.90 17.15 23.04
N GLY A 349 -19.65 17.08 23.50
CA GLY A 349 -18.48 16.87 22.63
C GLY A 349 -18.51 15.53 21.87
N ILE A 350 -18.88 14.45 22.54
CA ILE A 350 -19.04 13.12 21.93
C ILE A 350 -20.11 13.16 20.84
N PHE A 351 -21.26 13.78 21.09
CA PHE A 351 -22.34 13.89 20.10
C PHE A 351 -21.93 14.71 18.89
N ILE A 352 -21.26 15.86 19.08
CA ILE A 352 -20.75 16.68 17.97
C ILE A 352 -19.75 15.86 17.14
N GLY A 353 -18.81 15.17 17.81
CA GLY A 353 -17.85 14.27 17.16
C GLY A 353 -18.51 13.16 16.36
N THR A 354 -19.54 12.51 16.94
CA THR A 354 -20.27 11.43 16.28
C THR A 354 -21.04 11.93 15.06
N LEU A 355 -21.74 13.08 15.18
CA LEU A 355 -22.43 13.69 14.04
C LEU A 355 -21.43 14.09 12.93
N GLY A 356 -20.30 14.66 13.32
CA GLY A 356 -19.22 14.98 12.40
C GLY A 356 -18.64 13.76 11.70
N ALA A 357 -18.41 12.67 12.43
CA ALA A 357 -17.90 11.40 11.88
C ALA A 357 -18.88 10.74 10.89
N ILE A 358 -20.16 10.69 11.23
CA ILE A 358 -21.21 10.17 10.32
C ILE A 358 -21.27 11.03 9.06
N GLY A 359 -21.29 12.35 9.20
CA GLY A 359 -21.30 13.27 8.07
C GLY A 359 -20.03 13.15 7.22
N SER A 360 -18.85 12.91 7.83
CA SER A 360 -17.60 12.65 7.12
C SER A 360 -17.68 11.42 6.23
N LEU A 361 -18.22 10.33 6.73
CA LEU A 361 -18.38 9.11 5.96
C LEU A 361 -19.38 9.31 4.80
N LEU A 362 -20.54 9.92 5.07
CA LEU A 362 -21.55 10.16 4.04
C LEU A 362 -21.00 11.02 2.89
N ILE A 363 -20.40 12.17 3.22
CA ILE A 363 -19.82 13.07 2.22
C ILE A 363 -18.60 12.43 1.57
N GLY A 364 -17.77 11.73 2.36
CA GLY A 364 -16.59 11.02 1.87
C GLY A 364 -16.94 9.96 0.81
N PHE A 365 -17.96 9.13 1.05
CA PHE A 365 -18.44 8.16 0.06
C PHE A 365 -18.99 8.82 -1.22
N ILE A 366 -19.76 9.91 -1.09
CA ILE A 366 -20.30 10.65 -2.23
C ILE A 366 -19.15 11.22 -3.06
N LEU A 367 -18.20 11.92 -2.44
CA LEU A 367 -17.07 12.53 -3.14
C LEU A 367 -16.14 11.48 -3.74
N ALA A 368 -15.85 10.39 -3.02
CA ALA A 368 -15.09 9.27 -3.57
C ALA A 368 -15.78 8.66 -4.80
N GLY A 369 -17.11 8.51 -4.76
CA GLY A 369 -17.89 8.05 -5.90
C GLY A 369 -17.75 8.98 -7.11
N ILE A 370 -17.86 10.29 -6.92
CA ILE A 370 -17.69 11.29 -7.99
C ILE A 370 -16.27 11.25 -8.56
N ILE A 371 -15.24 11.21 -7.70
CA ILE A 371 -13.85 11.12 -8.13
C ILE A 371 -13.60 9.84 -8.92
N ASN A 372 -14.15 8.72 -8.47
CA ASN A 372 -13.97 7.42 -9.11
C ASN A 372 -14.67 7.28 -10.47
N LEU A 373 -15.55 8.21 -10.87
CA LEU A 373 -16.12 8.21 -12.22
C LEU A 373 -15.06 8.46 -13.30
N HIS A 374 -14.07 9.31 -13.03
CA HIS A 374 -13.01 9.66 -13.97
C HIS A 374 -11.63 9.25 -13.48
N GLY A 375 -11.46 9.05 -12.17
CA GLY A 375 -10.18 8.86 -11.52
C GLY A 375 -9.34 10.14 -11.49
N ILE A 376 -8.17 10.06 -10.85
CA ILE A 376 -7.21 11.16 -10.77
C ILE A 376 -6.01 10.76 -11.63
N ALA A 377 -5.76 11.49 -12.72
CA ALA A 377 -4.58 11.28 -13.54
C ALA A 377 -3.31 11.68 -12.75
N MET A 378 -2.46 10.71 -12.47
CA MET A 378 -1.20 10.92 -11.76
C MET A 378 -0.06 10.97 -12.77
N PRO A 379 0.87 11.94 -12.63
CA PRO A 379 2.06 11.96 -13.45
C PRO A 379 2.93 10.73 -13.17
N PRO A 380 3.85 10.37 -14.09
CA PRO A 380 4.82 9.32 -13.83
C PRO A 380 5.61 9.59 -12.54
N SER A 381 5.81 8.57 -11.74
CA SER A 381 6.72 8.65 -10.59
C SER A 381 8.16 8.83 -11.06
N PRO A 382 9.07 9.39 -10.24
CA PRO A 382 10.49 9.48 -10.60
C PRO A 382 11.03 8.11 -11.06
N GLY A 383 11.65 8.08 -12.23
CA GLY A 383 12.16 6.85 -12.86
C GLY A 383 11.12 6.06 -13.66
N GLN A 384 9.84 6.45 -13.65
CA GLN A 384 8.79 5.84 -14.49
C GLN A 384 8.52 6.70 -15.73
N THR A 385 8.19 6.03 -16.84
CA THR A 385 7.86 6.71 -18.12
C THR A 385 6.36 6.91 -18.32
N GLN A 386 5.52 6.20 -17.56
CA GLN A 386 4.07 6.21 -17.72
C GLN A 386 3.38 6.62 -16.42
N GLY A 387 2.40 7.55 -16.55
CA GLY A 387 1.48 7.90 -15.49
C GLY A 387 0.43 6.81 -15.27
N TYR A 388 -0.27 6.89 -14.16
CA TYR A 388 -1.39 5.99 -13.84
C TYR A 388 -2.62 6.78 -13.40
N THR A 389 -3.78 6.16 -13.46
CA THR A 389 -5.01 6.74 -12.93
C THR A 389 -5.25 6.22 -11.52
N ALA A 390 -5.26 7.12 -10.55
CA ALA A 390 -5.56 6.79 -9.17
C ALA A 390 -7.06 6.86 -8.90
N PHE A 391 -7.55 5.94 -8.07
CA PHE A 391 -8.92 5.90 -7.58
C PHE A 391 -8.93 5.96 -6.04
N ILE A 392 -10.08 6.27 -5.47
CA ILE A 392 -10.27 6.26 -4.02
C ILE A 392 -10.83 4.91 -3.60
N LYS A 393 -10.06 4.11 -2.86
CA LYS A 393 -10.50 2.82 -2.35
C LYS A 393 -11.43 3.04 -1.16
N THR A 394 -12.68 2.59 -1.29
CA THR A 394 -13.75 2.85 -0.30
C THR A 394 -14.18 1.62 0.49
N ASN A 395 -13.73 0.43 0.10
CA ASN A 395 -14.10 -0.85 0.70
C ASN A 395 -13.16 -1.31 1.83
N ASN A 396 -12.21 -0.48 2.25
CA ASN A 396 -11.33 -0.79 3.38
C ASN A 396 -12.04 -0.49 4.70
N ILE A 397 -12.38 -1.55 5.44
CA ILE A 397 -13.09 -1.46 6.71
C ILE A 397 -12.27 -0.72 7.77
N GLU A 398 -10.94 -0.85 7.73
CA GLU A 398 -10.02 -0.17 8.64
C GLU A 398 -10.04 1.35 8.43
N LEU A 399 -10.08 1.81 7.17
CA LEU A 399 -10.21 3.22 6.83
C LEU A 399 -11.55 3.80 7.29
N ILE A 400 -12.64 3.05 7.09
CA ILE A 400 -13.98 3.46 7.53
C ILE A 400 -14.00 3.64 9.05
N TRP A 401 -13.47 2.66 9.80
CA TRP A 401 -13.35 2.73 11.24
C TRP A 401 -12.47 3.89 11.71
N LEU A 402 -11.32 4.10 11.07
CA LEU A 402 -10.43 5.21 11.38
C LEU A 402 -11.12 6.56 11.19
N THR A 403 -11.84 6.73 10.07
CA THR A 403 -12.59 7.96 9.74
C THR A 403 -13.71 8.23 10.73
N PHE A 404 -14.30 7.20 11.33
CA PHE A 404 -15.31 7.34 12.36
C PHE A 404 -14.70 7.60 13.74
N VAL A 405 -13.75 6.78 14.16
CA VAL A 405 -13.21 6.79 15.52
C VAL A 405 -12.36 8.01 15.81
N LEU A 406 -11.53 8.45 14.86
CA LEU A 406 -10.59 9.55 15.10
C LEU A 406 -11.29 10.87 15.39
N PRO A 407 -12.33 11.33 14.67
CA PRO A 407 -13.09 12.52 15.03
C PRO A 407 -13.80 12.39 16.38
N VAL A 408 -14.37 11.24 16.70
CA VAL A 408 -15.05 11.02 18.00
C VAL A 408 -14.06 11.07 19.15
N LEU A 409 -12.86 10.47 18.98
CA LEU A 409 -11.79 10.53 19.97
C LEU A 409 -11.28 11.95 20.18
N THR A 410 -10.93 12.62 19.10
CA THR A 410 -10.37 13.98 19.16
C THR A 410 -11.37 14.97 19.76
N SER A 411 -12.67 14.83 19.43
CA SER A 411 -13.73 15.67 20.00
C SER A 411 -13.95 15.40 21.49
N SER A 412 -13.89 14.14 21.89
CA SER A 412 -14.02 13.74 23.30
C SER A 412 -12.85 14.33 24.13
N LEU A 413 -11.61 14.16 23.65
CA LEU A 413 -10.41 14.70 24.29
C LEU A 413 -10.43 16.23 24.35
N ALA A 414 -10.82 16.89 23.26
CA ALA A 414 -10.91 18.34 23.17
C ALA A 414 -11.93 18.93 24.18
N SER A 415 -12.97 18.18 24.50
CA SER A 415 -14.03 18.60 25.43
C SER A 415 -13.63 18.48 26.91
N ILE A 416 -12.57 17.72 27.25
CA ILE A 416 -12.17 17.47 28.66
C ILE A 416 -11.78 18.78 29.36
N LEU A 417 -10.86 19.55 28.77
CA LEU A 417 -10.37 20.79 29.40
C LEU A 417 -11.48 21.82 29.59
N PRO A 418 -12.32 22.15 28.59
CA PRO A 418 -13.46 23.05 28.80
C PRO A 418 -14.45 22.49 29.83
N ALA A 419 -14.78 21.20 29.80
CA ALA A 419 -15.70 20.58 30.74
C ALA A 419 -15.21 20.69 32.21
N LEU A 420 -13.92 20.47 32.43
CA LEU A 420 -13.30 20.66 33.75
C LEU A 420 -13.33 22.11 34.20
N ARG A 421 -13.12 23.09 33.30
CA ARG A 421 -13.26 24.51 33.60
C ARG A 421 -14.71 24.87 33.99
N ALA A 422 -15.68 24.36 33.23
CA ALA A 422 -17.09 24.58 33.56
C ALA A 422 -17.49 24.05 34.94
N SER A 423 -16.95 22.92 35.35
CA SER A 423 -17.22 22.30 36.65
C SER A 423 -16.64 23.10 37.82
N ARG A 424 -15.61 23.93 37.60
CA ARG A 424 -14.92 24.74 38.63
C ARG A 424 -15.39 26.17 38.70
N LEU A 425 -16.39 26.58 37.92
CA LEU A 425 -16.96 27.92 37.98
C LEU A 425 -17.52 28.22 39.39
N ASN A 426 -17.08 29.31 39.99
CA ASN A 426 -17.59 29.75 41.32
C ASN A 426 -18.95 30.42 41.18
N ILE A 427 -19.86 30.17 42.12
CA ILE A 427 -21.21 30.77 42.12
C ILE A 427 -21.12 32.31 42.20
N SER A 428 -20.10 32.83 42.89
CA SER A 428 -19.83 34.29 43.02
C SER A 428 -19.45 34.96 41.70
N ASP A 429 -18.85 34.24 40.75
CA ASP A 429 -18.37 34.85 39.50
C ASP A 429 -19.53 35.14 38.52
N ALA A 430 -20.67 34.43 38.66
CA ALA A 430 -21.87 34.72 37.89
C ALA A 430 -22.47 36.09 38.14
N PHE A 431 -22.28 36.67 39.35
CA PHE A 431 -22.78 37.97 39.72
C PHE A 431 -21.90 39.12 39.25
N LYS A 432 -20.65 38.86 38.80
CA LYS A 432 -19.74 39.87 38.26
C LYS A 432 -19.99 40.21 36.79
N PHE A 433 -20.75 39.39 36.10
CA PHE A 433 -21.09 39.53 34.67
C PHE A 433 -22.52 40.03 34.45
N SER A 434 -23.11 40.68 35.46
CA SER A 434 -24.40 41.37 35.34
C SER A 434 -24.22 42.83 35.02
#